data_c6b82b1fc723893a590b400b1ff6b5e3
#
_entry.id   c6b82b1fc723893a590b400b1ff6b5e3
#
_cell.length_a   1.000
_cell.length_b   1.000
_cell.length_c   1.000
_cell.angle_alpha   90.00
_cell.angle_beta   90.00
_cell.angle_gamma   90.00
#
_symmetry.space_group_name_H-M   'P 1'
#
loop_
_entity.id
_entity.type
_entity.pdbx_description
1 polymer ?
#
loop_
_entity_poly.entity_id
_entity_poly.type
_entity_poly.pdbx_seq_one_letter_code
_entity_poly.pdbx_strand_id
1 'polypeptide(L)'
;MGGAALFEVLGLSSELGALVAGALLSGTHESDELSEKLWGLKEAFLVGFFLEVGLAGLPNMNELLFAGALFAVLPIKAVLFFFLLILFKLRSRNSFMVTLTLTSFSEFTLIAGMVAASSGFIPESTIIVFALLIAVSYTVNAPLSAKSNSLWKRFEHKLIPLERNVKHPGQQVVSLGGAEYLVVGMGQAGSSAYDYLKERDYRVTGMDSDPAQIEYNLGKKRRVVYGDAQDAELWENIDLSSVKAIMLAMPYADTKIQATKMLRENKFTEDIYALTMRDEEHQALKEAGANAVCLPLIQAGRKLAEISISDEVDGSMSLNFEMNSFE
;
A
#
# COMPACT_ATOMS: atom_id res chain seq x y z
N MET A 1 25.03 -2.78 7.91
CA MET A 1 26.19 -3.39 8.58
C MET A 1 27.01 -2.37 9.39
N GLY A 2 27.41 -1.22 8.85
CA GLY A 2 28.21 -0.23 9.59
C GLY A 2 27.57 0.30 10.88
N GLY A 3 26.26 0.57 10.90
CA GLY A 3 25.54 1.02 12.10
C GLY A 3 25.49 -0.03 13.21
N ALA A 4 25.29 -1.29 12.85
CA ALA A 4 25.32 -2.39 13.81
C ALA A 4 26.69 -2.53 14.46
N ALA A 5 27.76 -2.57 13.65
CA ALA A 5 29.14 -2.68 14.15
C ALA A 5 29.54 -1.48 15.03
N LEU A 6 29.14 -0.26 14.67
CA LEU A 6 29.42 0.92 15.47
C LEU A 6 28.78 0.85 16.87
N PHE A 7 27.52 0.42 16.95
CA PHE A 7 26.82 0.29 18.22
C PHE A 7 27.38 -0.84 19.09
N GLU A 8 27.78 -1.95 18.48
CA GLU A 8 28.44 -3.04 19.20
C GLU A 8 29.76 -2.60 19.85
N VAL A 9 30.59 -1.83 19.12
CA VAL A 9 31.81 -1.22 19.69
C VAL A 9 31.53 -0.27 20.84
N LEU A 10 30.38 0.40 20.83
CA LEU A 10 29.93 1.30 21.90
C LEU A 10 29.27 0.55 23.07
N GLY A 11 29.18 -0.79 23.03
CA GLY A 11 28.54 -1.60 24.07
C GLY A 11 27.00 -1.55 24.03
N LEU A 12 26.43 -1.13 22.90
CA LEU A 12 25.00 -1.11 22.64
C LEU A 12 24.59 -2.28 21.73
N SER A 13 23.29 -2.57 21.61
CA SER A 13 22.83 -3.67 20.75
C SER A 13 23.04 -3.35 19.27
N SER A 14 23.51 -4.34 18.51
CA SER A 14 23.73 -4.24 17.07
C SER A 14 22.42 -3.99 16.30
N GLU A 15 21.29 -4.51 16.82
CA GLU A 15 19.95 -4.31 16.25
C GLU A 15 19.53 -2.84 16.32
N LEU A 16 19.79 -2.19 17.46
CA LEU A 16 19.51 -0.76 17.64
C LEU A 16 20.36 0.07 16.65
N GLY A 17 21.64 -0.30 16.48
CA GLY A 17 22.52 0.35 15.51
C GLY A 17 22.04 0.20 14.07
N ALA A 18 21.53 -0.96 13.69
CA ALA A 18 20.94 -1.20 12.39
C ALA A 18 19.66 -0.38 12.17
N LEU A 19 18.79 -0.31 13.19
CA LEU A 19 17.56 0.49 13.15
C LEU A 19 17.85 1.97 12.98
N VAL A 20 18.78 2.53 13.75
CA VAL A 20 19.18 3.95 13.64
C VAL A 20 19.79 4.25 12.27
N ALA A 21 20.65 3.37 11.76
CA ALA A 21 21.22 3.53 10.42
C ALA A 21 20.13 3.50 9.33
N GLY A 22 19.17 2.59 9.44
CA GLY A 22 18.01 2.52 8.53
C GLY A 22 17.15 3.78 8.57
N ALA A 23 16.88 4.31 9.78
CA ALA A 23 16.12 5.55 9.94
C ALA A 23 16.84 6.77 9.36
N LEU A 24 18.16 6.83 9.47
CA LEU A 24 18.97 7.92 8.87
C LEU A 24 19.01 7.87 7.34
N LEU A 25 18.88 6.68 6.74
CA LEU A 25 18.82 6.50 5.29
C LEU A 25 17.40 6.67 4.74
N SER A 26 16.39 6.68 5.60
CA SER A 26 14.99 6.81 5.20
C SER A 26 14.73 8.10 4.42
N GLY A 27 13.94 8.00 3.37
CA GLY A 27 13.56 9.15 2.54
C GLY A 27 14.51 9.47 1.38
N THR A 28 15.53 8.64 1.14
CA THR A 28 16.35 8.71 -0.07
C THR A 28 15.87 7.71 -1.11
N HIS A 29 16.03 8.03 -2.39
CA HIS A 29 15.66 7.11 -3.48
C HIS A 29 16.44 5.78 -3.41
N GLU A 30 17.69 5.84 -2.97
CA GLU A 30 18.57 4.69 -2.79
C GLU A 30 18.08 3.78 -1.65
N SER A 31 17.38 4.32 -0.64
CA SER A 31 16.85 3.54 0.46
C SER A 31 15.69 2.65 0.02
N ASP A 32 14.87 3.10 -0.91
CA ASP A 32 13.75 2.32 -1.45
C ASP A 32 14.28 1.13 -2.26
N GLU A 33 15.27 1.35 -3.13
CA GLU A 33 15.92 0.29 -3.90
C GLU A 33 16.63 -0.72 -2.98
N LEU A 34 17.31 -0.24 -1.95
CA LEU A 34 17.97 -1.08 -0.95
C LEU A 34 16.95 -1.92 -0.18
N SER A 35 15.84 -1.33 0.24
CA SER A 35 14.76 -2.01 0.96
C SER A 35 14.17 -3.14 0.12
N GLU A 36 13.90 -2.91 -1.17
CA GLU A 36 13.37 -3.92 -2.08
C GLU A 36 14.34 -5.11 -2.25
N LYS A 37 15.64 -4.83 -2.42
CA LYS A 37 16.67 -5.89 -2.52
C LYS A 37 16.83 -6.67 -1.21
N LEU A 38 16.75 -6.01 -0.07
CA LEU A 38 16.86 -6.65 1.25
C LEU A 38 15.61 -7.47 1.61
N TRP A 39 14.45 -7.17 1.02
CA TRP A 39 13.22 -7.91 1.29
C TRP A 39 13.36 -9.41 1.00
N GLY A 40 13.85 -9.77 -0.17
CA GLY A 40 14.08 -11.19 -0.51
C GLY A 40 15.08 -11.88 0.38
N LEU A 41 16.13 -11.17 0.81
CA LEU A 41 17.13 -11.69 1.75
C LEU A 41 16.51 -11.93 3.14
N LYS A 42 15.72 -10.98 3.65
CA LYS A 42 14.95 -11.12 4.90
C LYS A 42 14.07 -12.37 4.86
N GLU A 43 13.33 -12.59 3.78
CA GLU A 43 12.45 -13.75 3.60
C GLU A 43 13.24 -15.06 3.66
N ALA A 44 14.38 -15.14 2.97
CA ALA A 44 15.23 -16.31 2.97
C ALA A 44 15.78 -16.64 4.39
N PHE A 45 16.21 -15.62 5.12
CA PHE A 45 16.66 -15.80 6.51
C PHE A 45 15.52 -16.22 7.43
N LEU A 46 14.33 -15.67 7.25
CA LEU A 46 13.16 -16.02 8.04
C LEU A 46 12.77 -17.49 7.85
N VAL A 47 12.77 -17.98 6.61
CA VAL A 47 12.52 -19.39 6.29
C VAL A 47 13.59 -20.29 6.94
N GLY A 48 14.88 -19.95 6.81
CA GLY A 48 15.98 -20.69 7.45
C GLY A 48 15.83 -20.75 8.98
N PHE A 49 15.48 -19.65 9.58
CA PHE A 49 15.25 -19.55 11.02
C PHE A 49 14.07 -20.41 11.50
N PHE A 50 12.92 -20.37 10.82
CA PHE A 50 11.79 -21.23 11.16
C PHE A 50 12.11 -22.71 10.95
N LEU A 51 12.93 -23.04 9.96
CA LEU A 51 13.41 -24.40 9.74
C LEU A 51 14.29 -24.87 10.91
N GLU A 52 15.22 -24.04 11.36
CA GLU A 52 16.10 -24.33 12.51
C GLU A 52 15.27 -24.58 13.77
N VAL A 53 14.32 -23.70 14.08
CA VAL A 53 13.44 -23.88 15.25
C VAL A 53 12.58 -25.12 15.11
N GLY A 54 12.07 -25.43 13.90
CA GLY A 54 11.31 -26.67 13.64
C GLY A 54 12.14 -27.94 13.83
N LEU A 55 13.43 -27.90 13.53
CA LEU A 55 14.36 -29.03 13.72
C LEU A 55 14.81 -29.19 15.19
N ALA A 56 14.65 -28.17 16.04
CA ALA A 56 15.01 -28.22 17.45
C ALA A 56 14.14 -29.20 18.27
N GLY A 57 13.00 -29.66 17.74
CA GLY A 57 12.18 -30.70 18.30
C GLY A 57 10.68 -30.39 18.30
N LEU A 58 9.90 -31.37 18.73
CA LEU A 58 8.45 -31.20 18.89
C LEU A 58 8.14 -30.72 20.31
N PRO A 59 7.16 -29.80 20.46
CA PRO A 59 6.75 -29.32 21.77
C PRO A 59 6.13 -30.47 22.60
N ASN A 60 6.42 -30.48 23.87
CA ASN A 60 5.80 -31.40 24.81
C ASN A 60 4.34 -30.97 25.13
N MET A 61 3.58 -31.83 25.86
CA MET A 61 2.17 -31.52 26.13
C MET A 61 1.97 -30.23 26.94
N ASN A 62 2.87 -29.90 27.85
CA ASN A 62 2.78 -28.67 28.65
C ASN A 62 3.05 -27.44 27.80
N GLU A 63 4.02 -27.53 26.89
CA GLU A 63 4.34 -26.47 25.92
C GLU A 63 3.20 -26.25 24.94
N LEU A 64 2.55 -27.33 24.49
CA LEU A 64 1.37 -27.24 23.60
C LEU A 64 0.18 -26.60 24.33
N LEU A 65 -0.07 -26.94 25.57
CA LEU A 65 -1.11 -26.30 26.39
C LEU A 65 -0.81 -24.80 26.61
N PHE A 66 0.44 -24.46 26.84
CA PHE A 66 0.88 -23.09 27.02
C PHE A 66 0.72 -22.30 25.71
N ALA A 67 1.11 -22.87 24.54
CA ALA A 67 0.86 -22.29 23.23
C ALA A 67 -0.64 -22.06 22.99
N GLY A 68 -1.49 -23.02 23.32
CA GLY A 68 -2.95 -22.91 23.23
C GLY A 68 -3.53 -21.81 24.10
N ALA A 69 -3.02 -21.64 25.32
CA ALA A 69 -3.43 -20.56 26.21
C ALA A 69 -3.03 -19.18 25.65
N LEU A 70 -1.81 -19.04 25.12
CA LEU A 70 -1.38 -17.81 24.45
C LEU A 70 -2.17 -17.53 23.17
N PHE A 71 -2.49 -18.57 22.40
CA PHE A 71 -3.34 -18.42 21.20
C PHE A 71 -4.74 -17.91 21.56
N ALA A 72 -5.30 -18.35 22.69
CA ALA A 72 -6.58 -17.87 23.17
C ALA A 72 -6.59 -16.38 23.56
N VAL A 73 -5.42 -15.75 23.71
CA VAL A 73 -5.29 -14.30 23.92
C VAL A 73 -5.51 -13.50 22.63
N LEU A 74 -5.32 -14.11 21.44
CA LEU A 74 -5.47 -13.39 20.16
C LEU A 74 -6.85 -12.73 19.96
N PRO A 75 -7.99 -13.38 20.24
CA PRO A 75 -9.29 -12.71 20.16
C PRO A 75 -9.41 -11.52 21.10
N ILE A 76 -8.83 -11.60 22.30
CA ILE A 76 -8.83 -10.48 23.26
C ILE A 76 -7.99 -9.32 22.71
N LYS A 77 -6.82 -9.63 22.17
CA LYS A 77 -5.95 -8.66 21.48
C LYS A 77 -6.69 -7.99 20.32
N ALA A 78 -7.40 -8.77 19.49
CA ALA A 78 -8.20 -8.24 18.37
C ALA A 78 -9.26 -7.25 18.87
N VAL A 79 -10.03 -7.62 19.89
CA VAL A 79 -11.04 -6.74 20.46
C VAL A 79 -10.42 -5.45 21.01
N LEU A 80 -9.31 -5.55 21.73
CA LEU A 80 -8.61 -4.38 22.27
C LEU A 80 -8.11 -3.46 21.14
N PHE A 81 -7.49 -3.97 20.10
CA PHE A 81 -7.06 -3.17 18.95
C PHE A 81 -8.23 -2.49 18.26
N PHE A 82 -9.31 -3.22 18.01
CA PHE A 82 -10.49 -2.64 17.40
C PHE A 82 -11.01 -1.44 18.20
N PHE A 83 -11.22 -1.60 19.51
CA PHE A 83 -11.72 -0.51 20.36
C PHE A 83 -10.72 0.64 20.48
N LEU A 84 -9.41 0.34 20.51
CA LEU A 84 -8.37 1.37 20.54
C LEU A 84 -8.42 2.22 19.26
N LEU A 85 -8.55 1.60 18.09
CA LEU A 85 -8.62 2.30 16.81
C LEU A 85 -9.90 3.15 16.69
N ILE A 86 -11.05 2.64 17.17
CA ILE A 86 -12.28 3.42 17.29
C ILE A 86 -12.10 4.62 18.25
N LEU A 87 -11.35 4.44 19.34
CA LEU A 87 -11.04 5.53 20.28
C LEU A 87 -10.23 6.64 19.59
N PHE A 88 -9.31 6.27 18.68
CA PHE A 88 -8.58 7.20 17.82
C PHE A 88 -9.40 7.74 16.64
N LYS A 89 -10.71 7.53 16.63
CA LYS A 89 -11.66 8.08 15.64
C LYS A 89 -11.50 7.51 14.22
N LEU A 90 -10.90 6.34 14.08
CA LEU A 90 -10.92 5.63 12.81
C LEU A 90 -12.32 5.07 12.56
N ARG A 91 -12.71 4.95 11.28
CA ARG A 91 -13.96 4.30 10.88
C ARG A 91 -13.95 2.83 11.27
N SER A 92 -15.10 2.30 11.60
CA SER A 92 -15.27 0.91 12.04
C SER A 92 -14.74 -0.09 11.03
N ARG A 93 -14.92 0.16 9.72
CA ARG A 93 -14.38 -0.69 8.66
C ARG A 93 -12.85 -0.74 8.67
N ASN A 94 -12.20 0.43 8.68
CA ASN A 94 -10.75 0.50 8.69
C ASN A 94 -10.18 -0.08 9.99
N SER A 95 -10.81 0.20 11.13
CA SER A 95 -10.46 -0.40 12.41
C SER A 95 -10.54 -1.92 12.38
N PHE A 96 -11.58 -2.49 11.73
CA PHE A 96 -11.74 -3.93 11.58
C PHE A 96 -10.65 -4.54 10.69
N MET A 97 -10.36 -3.94 9.52
CA MET A 97 -9.32 -4.41 8.60
C MET A 97 -7.93 -4.38 9.25
N VAL A 98 -7.57 -3.25 9.86
CA VAL A 98 -6.29 -3.08 10.57
C VAL A 98 -6.18 -4.05 11.74
N THR A 99 -7.26 -4.27 12.48
CA THR A 99 -7.28 -5.24 13.59
C THR A 99 -6.97 -6.66 13.10
N LEU A 100 -7.56 -7.11 12.01
CA LEU A 100 -7.27 -8.42 11.44
C LEU A 100 -5.77 -8.56 11.12
N THR A 101 -5.17 -7.53 10.51
CA THR A 101 -3.74 -7.54 10.18
C THR A 101 -2.85 -7.56 11.43
N LEU A 102 -3.18 -6.78 12.47
CA LEU A 102 -2.37 -6.63 13.69
C LEU A 102 -2.56 -7.76 14.70
N THR A 103 -3.53 -8.66 14.49
CA THR A 103 -3.86 -9.68 15.49
C THR A 103 -2.82 -10.79 15.54
N SER A 104 -2.14 -11.13 14.44
CA SER A 104 -1.09 -12.14 14.43
C SER A 104 0.08 -11.79 15.39
N PHE A 105 0.82 -12.80 15.82
CA PHE A 105 2.08 -12.60 16.52
C PHE A 105 3.16 -12.25 15.49
N SER A 106 4.08 -11.36 15.88
CA SER A 106 5.20 -10.95 15.04
C SER A 106 6.42 -11.85 15.23
N GLU A 107 7.23 -12.00 14.19
CA GLU A 107 8.53 -12.64 14.24
C GLU A 107 9.47 -12.01 15.30
N PHE A 108 9.29 -10.75 15.63
CA PHE A 108 10.03 -10.08 16.70
C PHE A 108 9.80 -10.72 18.07
N THR A 109 8.69 -11.43 18.26
CA THR A 109 8.46 -12.23 19.49
C THR A 109 9.54 -13.29 19.68
N LEU A 110 10.06 -13.89 18.60
CA LEU A 110 11.15 -14.86 18.68
C LEU A 110 12.48 -14.19 19.05
N ILE A 111 12.79 -13.06 18.46
CA ILE A 111 14.01 -12.30 18.77
C ILE A 111 14.00 -11.90 20.25
N ALA A 112 12.91 -11.32 20.72
CA ALA A 112 12.74 -10.96 22.12
C ALA A 112 12.79 -12.19 23.04
N GLY A 113 12.19 -13.31 22.61
CA GLY A 113 12.23 -14.58 23.32
C GLY A 113 13.65 -15.15 23.46
N MET A 114 14.44 -15.10 22.38
CA MET A 114 15.85 -15.56 22.42
C MET A 114 16.69 -14.72 23.38
N VAL A 115 16.54 -13.40 23.38
CA VAL A 115 17.22 -12.51 24.32
C VAL A 115 16.78 -12.81 25.75
N ALA A 116 15.50 -13.04 26.00
CA ALA A 116 15.00 -13.39 27.31
C ALA A 116 15.51 -14.76 27.79
N ALA A 117 15.61 -15.75 26.92
CA ALA A 117 16.14 -17.06 27.19
C ALA A 117 17.65 -17.01 27.52
N SER A 118 18.44 -16.32 26.69
CA SER A 118 19.88 -16.15 26.92
C SER A 118 20.20 -15.39 28.22
N SER A 119 19.27 -14.50 28.63
CA SER A 119 19.36 -13.77 29.91
C SER A 119 18.79 -14.56 31.10
N GLY A 120 18.31 -15.78 30.88
CA GLY A 120 17.79 -16.66 31.96
C GLY A 120 16.39 -16.31 32.48
N PHE A 121 15.66 -15.40 31.82
CA PHE A 121 14.29 -15.01 32.20
C PHE A 121 13.24 -16.07 31.84
N ILE A 122 13.46 -16.82 30.77
CA ILE A 122 12.57 -17.89 30.30
C ILE A 122 13.37 -19.12 29.89
N PRO A 123 12.79 -20.34 29.98
CA PRO A 123 13.42 -21.55 29.46
C PRO A 123 13.62 -21.47 27.93
N GLU A 124 14.70 -22.06 27.42
CA GLU A 124 14.96 -22.14 25.96
C GLU A 124 13.84 -22.87 25.22
N SER A 125 13.20 -23.87 25.82
CA SER A 125 12.06 -24.59 25.24
C SER A 125 10.87 -23.65 24.90
N THR A 126 10.75 -22.49 25.53
CA THR A 126 9.72 -21.48 25.25
C THR A 126 9.85 -20.90 23.84
N ILE A 127 11.04 -20.92 23.22
CA ILE A 127 11.27 -20.45 21.86
C ILE A 127 10.48 -21.31 20.86
N ILE A 128 10.41 -22.62 21.07
CA ILE A 128 9.62 -23.56 20.26
C ILE A 128 8.14 -23.18 20.33
N VAL A 129 7.64 -22.83 21.51
CA VAL A 129 6.27 -22.39 21.73
C VAL A 129 5.99 -21.10 20.95
N PHE A 130 6.89 -20.12 20.99
CA PHE A 130 6.72 -18.86 20.27
C PHE A 130 6.73 -19.08 18.76
N ALA A 131 7.63 -19.92 18.23
CA ALA A 131 7.65 -20.24 16.80
C ALA A 131 6.35 -20.91 16.35
N LEU A 132 5.86 -21.90 17.10
CA LEU A 132 4.58 -22.55 16.83
C LEU A 132 3.42 -21.56 16.86
N LEU A 133 3.40 -20.68 17.85
CA LEU A 133 2.38 -19.66 18.02
C LEU A 133 2.33 -18.68 16.84
N ILE A 134 3.49 -18.24 16.38
CA ILE A 134 3.60 -17.36 15.19
C ILE A 134 3.10 -18.09 13.95
N ALA A 135 3.60 -19.31 13.68
CA ALA A 135 3.21 -20.09 12.51
C ALA A 135 1.70 -20.34 12.47
N VAL A 136 1.10 -20.75 13.58
CA VAL A 136 -0.34 -20.99 13.69
C VAL A 136 -1.11 -19.68 13.54
N SER A 137 -0.65 -18.58 14.16
CA SER A 137 -1.34 -17.28 14.04
C SER A 137 -1.36 -16.76 12.61
N TYR A 138 -0.28 -16.89 11.85
CA TYR A 138 -0.24 -16.53 10.43
C TYR A 138 -1.12 -17.45 9.59
N THR A 139 -1.07 -18.77 9.82
CA THR A 139 -1.91 -19.73 9.08
C THR A 139 -3.39 -19.46 9.27
N VAL A 140 -3.82 -19.07 10.47
CA VAL A 140 -5.21 -18.70 10.74
C VAL A 140 -5.55 -17.31 10.20
N ASN A 141 -4.62 -16.36 10.31
CA ASN A 141 -4.88 -14.98 9.92
C ASN A 141 -4.91 -14.77 8.39
N ALA A 142 -4.13 -15.52 7.62
CA ALA A 142 -4.08 -15.39 6.17
C ALA A 142 -5.46 -15.54 5.49
N PRO A 143 -6.25 -16.60 5.73
CA PRO A 143 -7.59 -16.73 5.15
C PRO A 143 -8.60 -15.72 5.72
N LEU A 144 -8.43 -15.26 6.96
CA LEU A 144 -9.27 -14.22 7.56
C LEU A 144 -9.04 -12.87 6.86
N SER A 145 -7.79 -12.51 6.64
CA SER A 145 -7.42 -11.28 5.91
C SER A 145 -7.85 -11.34 4.45
N ALA A 146 -7.68 -12.48 3.76
CA ALA A 146 -8.13 -12.64 2.39
C ALA A 146 -9.66 -12.50 2.22
N LYS A 147 -10.43 -12.86 3.25
CA LYS A 147 -11.91 -12.74 3.28
C LYS A 147 -12.41 -11.55 4.10
N SER A 148 -11.56 -10.61 4.43
CA SER A 148 -11.85 -9.47 5.32
C SER A 148 -13.10 -8.70 4.87
N ASN A 149 -13.26 -8.40 3.57
CA ASN A 149 -14.44 -7.72 3.03
C ASN A 149 -15.75 -8.51 3.24
N SER A 150 -15.71 -9.84 3.06
CA SER A 150 -16.88 -10.68 3.30
C SER A 150 -17.21 -10.78 4.79
N LEU A 151 -16.20 -10.82 5.64
CA LEU A 151 -16.36 -10.78 7.09
C LEU A 151 -16.90 -9.45 7.54
N TRP A 152 -16.40 -8.35 6.99
CA TRP A 152 -16.92 -7.02 7.26
C TRP A 152 -18.42 -6.93 6.96
N LYS A 153 -18.87 -7.28 5.76
CA LYS A 153 -20.30 -7.29 5.38
C LYS A 153 -21.19 -8.09 6.34
N ARG A 154 -20.64 -9.13 6.99
CA ARG A 154 -21.39 -9.93 7.99
C ARG A 154 -21.51 -9.24 9.34
N PHE A 155 -20.53 -8.44 9.73
CA PHE A 155 -20.49 -7.81 11.06
C PHE A 155 -20.76 -6.30 11.05
N GLU A 156 -20.82 -5.64 9.90
CA GLU A 156 -20.97 -4.19 9.75
C GLU A 156 -22.13 -3.62 10.55
N HIS A 157 -23.30 -4.29 10.53
CA HIS A 157 -24.49 -3.84 11.26
C HIS A 157 -24.30 -3.77 12.78
N LYS A 158 -23.34 -4.51 13.35
CA LYS A 158 -22.99 -4.49 14.76
C LYS A 158 -21.85 -3.53 15.08
N LEU A 159 -20.95 -3.34 14.12
CA LEU A 159 -19.72 -2.57 14.31
C LEU A 159 -19.88 -1.09 13.97
N ILE A 160 -20.69 -0.74 12.96
CA ILE A 160 -20.95 0.66 12.58
C ILE A 160 -21.52 1.49 13.75
N PRO A 161 -22.46 1.00 14.59
CA PRO A 161 -22.96 1.78 15.73
C PRO A 161 -21.90 2.13 16.78
N LEU A 162 -20.76 1.45 16.79
CA LEU A 162 -19.62 1.74 17.68
C LEU A 162 -18.75 2.89 17.17
N GLU A 163 -18.97 3.32 15.93
CA GLU A 163 -18.23 4.41 15.32
C GLU A 163 -18.52 5.75 16.00
N ARG A 164 -17.50 6.54 16.24
CA ARG A 164 -17.66 7.88 16.83
C ARG A 164 -18.10 8.88 15.77
N ASN A 165 -18.98 9.81 16.13
CA ASN A 165 -19.51 10.84 15.22
C ASN A 165 -18.41 11.77 14.65
N VAL A 166 -17.28 11.92 15.33
CA VAL A 166 -16.16 12.74 14.87
C VAL A 166 -15.14 11.83 14.20
N LYS A 167 -14.99 11.96 12.89
CA LYS A 167 -14.07 11.16 12.09
C LYS A 167 -12.65 11.71 12.12
N HIS A 168 -11.67 10.82 11.90
CA HIS A 168 -10.28 11.23 11.74
C HIS A 168 -10.14 12.16 10.51
N PRO A 169 -9.32 13.22 10.56
CA PRO A 169 -9.16 14.15 9.43
C PRO A 169 -8.84 13.51 8.09
N GLY A 170 -8.07 12.41 8.08
CA GLY A 170 -7.75 11.65 6.87
C GLY A 170 -8.87 10.78 6.31
N GLN A 171 -10.04 10.73 6.95
CA GLN A 171 -11.21 9.94 6.53
C GLN A 171 -12.45 10.81 6.21
N GLN A 172 -12.23 12.05 5.83
CA GLN A 172 -13.31 12.93 5.39
C GLN A 172 -13.87 12.46 4.04
N VAL A 173 -15.17 12.69 3.83
CA VAL A 173 -15.80 12.42 2.53
C VAL A 173 -15.12 13.27 1.47
N VAL A 174 -14.56 12.60 0.46
CA VAL A 174 -13.88 13.25 -0.66
C VAL A 174 -14.91 13.92 -1.55
N SER A 175 -14.85 15.25 -1.67
CA SER A 175 -15.71 15.99 -2.61
C SER A 175 -14.96 16.33 -3.87
N LEU A 176 -15.44 15.83 -5.00
CA LEU A 176 -14.91 16.16 -6.33
C LEU A 176 -15.34 17.54 -6.84
N GLY A 177 -16.27 18.22 -6.12
CA GLY A 177 -16.76 19.56 -6.48
C GLY A 177 -17.37 19.65 -7.86
N GLY A 178 -18.08 18.63 -8.32
CA GLY A 178 -18.74 18.57 -9.61
C GLY A 178 -17.77 18.43 -10.78
N ALA A 179 -16.63 17.77 -10.59
CA ALA A 179 -15.68 17.48 -11.68
C ALA A 179 -16.32 16.60 -12.75
N GLU A 180 -15.99 16.89 -14.00
CA GLU A 180 -16.35 16.07 -15.18
C GLU A 180 -15.31 14.98 -15.44
N TYR A 181 -14.07 15.23 -15.02
CA TYR A 181 -12.95 14.28 -15.15
C TYR A 181 -12.25 14.11 -13.81
N LEU A 182 -11.97 12.86 -13.48
CA LEU A 182 -11.18 12.48 -12.32
C LEU A 182 -9.86 11.85 -12.77
N VAL A 183 -8.75 12.43 -12.33
CA VAL A 183 -7.40 11.88 -12.57
C VAL A 183 -6.88 11.27 -11.29
N VAL A 184 -6.65 9.96 -11.28
CA VAL A 184 -6.16 9.20 -10.13
C VAL A 184 -4.70 8.86 -10.32
N GLY A 185 -3.85 9.33 -9.40
CA GLY A 185 -2.40 9.32 -9.51
C GLY A 185 -1.89 10.63 -10.13
N MET A 186 -1.51 11.58 -9.29
CA MET A 186 -1.10 12.93 -9.68
C MET A 186 0.43 13.09 -9.82
N GLY A 187 1.11 11.99 -10.20
CA GLY A 187 2.51 12.02 -10.65
C GLY A 187 2.65 12.72 -12.01
N GLN A 188 3.78 12.53 -12.70
CA GLN A 188 4.10 13.23 -13.95
C GLN A 188 3.02 13.04 -15.04
N ALA A 189 2.57 11.80 -15.29
CA ALA A 189 1.57 11.51 -16.32
C ALA A 189 0.19 12.06 -15.95
N GLY A 190 -0.25 11.86 -14.69
CA GLY A 190 -1.55 12.34 -14.23
C GLY A 190 -1.65 13.87 -14.20
N SER A 191 -0.59 14.54 -13.74
CA SER A 191 -0.57 16.01 -13.75
C SER A 191 -0.57 16.60 -15.16
N SER A 192 0.12 15.95 -16.11
CA SER A 192 0.05 16.34 -17.53
C SER A 192 -1.36 16.16 -18.10
N ALA A 193 -2.03 15.04 -17.79
CA ALA A 193 -3.41 14.81 -18.21
C ALA A 193 -4.37 15.84 -17.58
N TYR A 194 -4.17 16.17 -16.32
CA TYR A 194 -4.93 17.20 -15.61
C TYR A 194 -4.80 18.56 -16.31
N ASP A 195 -3.56 19.01 -16.57
CA ASP A 195 -3.29 20.31 -17.20
C ASP A 195 -3.89 20.37 -18.61
N TYR A 196 -3.72 19.32 -19.41
CA TYR A 196 -4.28 19.23 -20.76
C TYR A 196 -5.81 19.39 -20.78
N LEU A 197 -6.51 18.79 -19.83
CA LEU A 197 -7.96 18.93 -19.70
C LEU A 197 -8.34 20.32 -19.18
N LYS A 198 -7.56 20.86 -18.26
CA LYS A 198 -7.78 22.18 -17.67
C LYS A 198 -7.62 23.30 -18.67
N GLU A 199 -6.63 23.23 -19.57
CA GLU A 199 -6.42 24.17 -20.67
C GLU A 199 -7.60 24.22 -21.66
N ARG A 200 -8.43 23.18 -21.67
CA ARG A 200 -9.63 23.05 -22.49
C ARG A 200 -10.92 23.35 -21.74
N ASP A 201 -10.80 24.03 -20.59
CA ASP A 201 -11.88 24.45 -19.71
C ASP A 201 -12.75 23.33 -19.11
N TYR A 202 -12.24 22.07 -19.10
CA TYR A 202 -12.94 21.02 -18.41
C TYR A 202 -12.80 21.15 -16.88
N ARG A 203 -13.82 20.71 -16.15
CA ARG A 203 -13.80 20.63 -14.69
C ARG A 203 -13.09 19.33 -14.27
N VAL A 204 -11.85 19.46 -13.83
CA VAL A 204 -10.98 18.34 -13.47
C VAL A 204 -10.68 18.37 -11.98
N THR A 205 -10.68 17.21 -11.36
CA THR A 205 -10.13 17.01 -10.00
C THR A 205 -9.10 15.89 -10.06
N GLY A 206 -7.94 16.12 -9.47
CA GLY A 206 -6.93 15.09 -9.24
C GLY A 206 -7.18 14.38 -7.92
N MET A 207 -6.70 13.14 -7.81
CA MET A 207 -6.71 12.35 -6.58
C MET A 207 -5.36 11.64 -6.44
N ASP A 208 -4.78 11.68 -5.26
CA ASP A 208 -3.57 10.93 -4.93
C ASP A 208 -3.60 10.45 -3.48
N SER A 209 -2.88 9.40 -3.18
CA SER A 209 -2.70 8.88 -1.82
C SER A 209 -1.41 9.40 -1.16
N ASP A 210 -0.49 9.97 -1.94
CA ASP A 210 0.76 10.52 -1.44
C ASP A 210 0.59 12.01 -1.03
N PRO A 211 0.74 12.34 0.27
CA PRO A 211 0.65 13.72 0.73
C PRO A 211 1.64 14.67 0.05
N ALA A 212 2.85 14.19 -0.31
CA ALA A 212 3.86 15.01 -0.98
C ALA A 212 3.41 15.37 -2.41
N GLN A 213 2.81 14.43 -3.14
CA GLN A 213 2.24 14.69 -4.45
C GLN A 213 1.04 15.66 -4.38
N ILE A 214 0.23 15.54 -3.35
CA ILE A 214 -0.90 16.46 -3.12
C ILE A 214 -0.39 17.87 -2.87
N GLU A 215 0.57 18.04 -1.94
CA GLU A 215 1.13 19.35 -1.61
C GLU A 215 1.79 19.99 -2.82
N TYR A 216 2.59 19.24 -3.59
CA TYR A 216 3.21 19.71 -4.83
C TYR A 216 2.16 20.23 -5.83
N ASN A 217 1.11 19.45 -6.08
CA ASN A 217 0.06 19.80 -7.04
C ASN A 217 -0.80 20.98 -6.56
N LEU A 218 -1.10 21.08 -5.27
CA LEU A 218 -1.78 22.25 -4.68
C LEU A 218 -0.91 23.52 -4.84
N GLY A 219 0.41 23.42 -4.67
CA GLY A 219 1.35 24.50 -4.94
C GLY A 219 1.32 24.98 -6.40
N LYS A 220 1.03 24.10 -7.35
CA LYS A 220 0.79 24.41 -8.78
C LYS A 220 -0.65 24.87 -9.07
N LYS A 221 -1.47 25.15 -8.06
CA LYS A 221 -2.88 25.57 -8.16
C LYS A 221 -3.80 24.52 -8.82
N ARG A 222 -3.41 23.26 -8.83
CA ARG A 222 -4.27 22.16 -9.27
C ARG A 222 -5.23 21.76 -8.13
N ARG A 223 -6.46 21.43 -8.48
CA ARG A 223 -7.42 20.89 -7.50
C ARG A 223 -7.13 19.41 -7.30
N VAL A 224 -6.57 19.06 -6.18
CA VAL A 224 -6.26 17.67 -5.82
C VAL A 224 -6.84 17.34 -4.45
N VAL A 225 -7.37 16.14 -4.32
CA VAL A 225 -7.94 15.59 -3.09
C VAL A 225 -7.16 14.35 -2.67
N TYR A 226 -7.12 14.09 -1.39
CA TYR A 226 -6.58 12.83 -0.86
C TYR A 226 -7.55 11.69 -1.16
N GLY A 227 -7.05 10.57 -1.67
CA GLY A 227 -7.80 9.33 -1.84
C GLY A 227 -6.89 8.19 -2.27
N ASP A 228 -7.09 7.03 -1.63
CA ASP A 228 -6.42 5.80 -2.00
C ASP A 228 -7.31 4.99 -2.94
N ALA A 229 -6.85 4.77 -4.16
CA ALA A 229 -7.57 4.01 -5.18
C ALA A 229 -7.82 2.54 -4.81
N GLN A 230 -7.10 2.01 -3.83
CA GLN A 230 -7.32 0.67 -3.29
C GLN A 230 -8.40 0.62 -2.19
N ASP A 231 -8.85 1.77 -1.71
CA ASP A 231 -9.90 1.84 -0.70
C ASP A 231 -11.28 1.67 -1.32
N ALA A 232 -11.90 0.52 -1.10
CA ALA A 232 -13.24 0.25 -1.58
C ALA A 232 -14.29 1.22 -0.96
N GLU A 233 -14.08 1.68 0.27
CA GLU A 233 -14.96 2.64 0.92
C GLU A 233 -14.93 4.01 0.27
N LEU A 234 -13.77 4.40 -0.29
CA LEU A 234 -13.65 5.61 -1.08
C LEU A 234 -14.64 5.57 -2.25
N TRP A 235 -14.63 4.49 -3.03
CA TRP A 235 -15.48 4.34 -4.21
C TRP A 235 -16.96 4.15 -3.89
N GLU A 236 -17.29 3.61 -2.72
CA GLU A 236 -18.67 3.49 -2.25
C GLU A 236 -19.28 4.85 -1.82
N ASN A 237 -18.45 5.78 -1.34
CA ASN A 237 -18.92 7.03 -0.73
C ASN A 237 -18.67 8.28 -1.57
N ILE A 238 -17.84 8.20 -2.60
CA ILE A 238 -17.53 9.33 -3.47
C ILE A 238 -18.68 9.56 -4.46
N ASP A 239 -19.08 10.82 -4.63
CA ASP A 239 -20.08 11.18 -5.63
C ASP A 239 -19.45 11.29 -7.02
N LEU A 240 -19.71 10.30 -7.87
CA LEU A 240 -19.26 10.21 -9.26
C LEU A 240 -20.34 10.64 -10.28
N SER A 241 -21.48 11.13 -9.84
CA SER A 241 -22.63 11.42 -10.72
C SER A 241 -22.33 12.43 -11.83
N SER A 242 -21.41 13.36 -11.62
CA SER A 242 -20.97 14.35 -12.61
C SER A 242 -19.76 13.91 -13.43
N VAL A 243 -19.12 12.78 -13.08
CA VAL A 243 -17.88 12.33 -13.69
C VAL A 243 -18.16 11.57 -14.97
N LYS A 244 -17.66 12.08 -16.09
CA LYS A 244 -17.77 11.49 -17.43
C LYS A 244 -16.66 10.48 -17.72
N ALA A 245 -15.49 10.68 -17.12
CA ALA A 245 -14.39 9.74 -17.27
C ALA A 245 -13.43 9.78 -16.08
N ILE A 246 -12.82 8.62 -15.81
CA ILE A 246 -11.76 8.45 -14.80
C ILE A 246 -10.48 8.01 -15.53
N MET A 247 -9.38 8.68 -15.21
CA MET A 247 -8.05 8.37 -15.73
C MET A 247 -7.19 7.80 -14.63
N LEU A 248 -6.75 6.54 -14.77
CA LEU A 248 -5.91 5.83 -13.82
C LEU A 248 -4.44 5.94 -14.26
N ALA A 249 -3.70 6.87 -13.64
CA ALA A 249 -2.31 7.18 -13.96
C ALA A 249 -1.32 6.74 -12.86
N MET A 250 -1.77 5.90 -11.90
CA MET A 250 -0.91 5.33 -10.87
C MET A 250 0.15 4.40 -11.47
N PRO A 251 1.31 4.19 -10.78
CA PRO A 251 2.40 3.38 -11.34
C PRO A 251 2.07 1.88 -11.38
N TYR A 252 1.41 1.32 -10.38
CA TYR A 252 1.22 -0.12 -10.22
C TYR A 252 -0.02 -0.65 -10.95
N ALA A 253 0.15 -1.71 -11.75
CA ALA A 253 -0.93 -2.33 -12.51
C ALA A 253 -2.02 -2.93 -11.62
N ASP A 254 -1.62 -3.66 -10.57
CA ASP A 254 -2.56 -4.30 -9.64
C ASP A 254 -3.51 -3.29 -9.00
N THR A 255 -2.99 -2.12 -8.61
CA THR A 255 -3.80 -1.03 -8.07
C THR A 255 -4.83 -0.52 -9.08
N LYS A 256 -4.43 -0.34 -10.35
CA LYS A 256 -5.33 0.08 -11.43
C LYS A 256 -6.41 -0.96 -11.73
N ILE A 257 -6.01 -2.23 -11.79
CA ILE A 257 -6.94 -3.36 -12.01
C ILE A 257 -7.96 -3.42 -10.87
N GLN A 258 -7.51 -3.30 -9.63
CA GLN A 258 -8.37 -3.33 -8.46
C GLN A 258 -9.32 -2.13 -8.43
N ALA A 259 -8.82 -0.91 -8.65
CA ALA A 259 -9.63 0.30 -8.74
C ALA A 259 -10.69 0.20 -9.84
N THR A 260 -10.32 -0.31 -11.03
CA THR A 260 -11.25 -0.50 -12.15
C THR A 260 -12.39 -1.46 -11.78
N LYS A 261 -12.06 -2.60 -11.15
CA LYS A 261 -13.07 -3.56 -10.67
C LYS A 261 -14.00 -2.94 -9.64
N MET A 262 -13.46 -2.23 -8.65
CA MET A 262 -14.26 -1.56 -7.62
C MET A 262 -15.20 -0.51 -8.23
N LEU A 263 -14.74 0.29 -9.18
CA LEU A 263 -15.56 1.27 -9.89
C LEU A 263 -16.72 0.58 -10.62
N ARG A 264 -16.46 -0.52 -11.33
CA ARG A 264 -17.52 -1.29 -12.03
C ARG A 264 -18.48 -1.98 -11.07
N GLU A 265 -18.01 -2.52 -9.96
CA GLU A 265 -18.85 -3.08 -8.88
C GLU A 265 -19.75 -2.00 -8.27
N ASN A 266 -19.26 -0.78 -8.11
CA ASN A 266 -20.03 0.39 -7.65
C ASN A 266 -20.88 1.04 -8.76
N LYS A 267 -21.12 0.32 -9.86
CA LYS A 267 -22.01 0.73 -10.96
C LYS A 267 -21.57 2.01 -11.69
N PHE A 268 -20.30 2.35 -11.67
CA PHE A 268 -19.78 3.40 -12.54
C PHE A 268 -19.78 2.89 -13.98
N THR A 269 -20.61 3.51 -14.84
CA THR A 269 -20.84 3.08 -16.23
C THR A 269 -20.03 3.86 -17.25
N GLU A 270 -19.57 5.05 -16.86
CA GLU A 270 -18.82 5.94 -17.74
C GLU A 270 -17.39 5.44 -18.01
N ASP A 271 -16.64 6.20 -18.80
CA ASP A 271 -15.35 5.75 -19.31
C ASP A 271 -14.27 5.66 -18.23
N ILE A 272 -13.49 4.57 -18.29
CA ILE A 272 -12.28 4.37 -17.50
C ILE A 272 -11.10 4.21 -18.46
N TYR A 273 -10.16 5.14 -18.37
CA TYR A 273 -8.90 5.13 -19.11
C TYR A 273 -7.76 4.75 -18.16
N ALA A 274 -6.90 3.82 -18.55
CA ALA A 274 -5.75 3.42 -17.75
C ALA A 274 -4.45 3.60 -18.54
N LEU A 275 -3.40 4.03 -17.84
CA LEU A 275 -2.06 4.09 -18.40
C LEU A 275 -1.27 2.88 -17.90
N THR A 276 -0.60 2.16 -18.80
CA THR A 276 0.32 1.09 -18.40
C THR A 276 1.63 1.16 -19.17
N MET A 277 2.72 0.74 -18.52
CA MET A 277 4.05 0.70 -19.12
C MET A 277 4.35 -0.66 -19.78
N ARG A 278 3.58 -1.69 -19.47
CA ARG A 278 3.79 -3.07 -19.93
C ARG A 278 2.60 -3.57 -20.74
N ASP A 279 2.89 -4.19 -21.88
CA ASP A 279 1.86 -4.76 -22.74
C ASP A 279 1.12 -5.94 -22.07
N GLU A 280 1.80 -6.69 -21.23
CA GLU A 280 1.23 -7.81 -20.47
C GLU A 280 0.06 -7.38 -19.55
N GLU A 281 0.07 -6.14 -19.07
CA GLU A 281 -0.95 -5.59 -18.18
C GLU A 281 -2.20 -5.08 -18.95
N HIS A 282 -2.06 -4.86 -20.26
CA HIS A 282 -3.12 -4.31 -21.11
C HIS A 282 -4.38 -5.17 -21.07
N GLN A 283 -4.23 -6.48 -21.27
CA GLN A 283 -5.36 -7.41 -21.31
C GLN A 283 -6.08 -7.47 -19.96
N ALA A 284 -5.33 -7.55 -18.86
CA ALA A 284 -5.89 -7.61 -17.51
C ALA A 284 -6.69 -6.35 -17.15
N LEU A 285 -6.23 -5.16 -17.58
CA LEU A 285 -6.96 -3.90 -17.40
C LEU A 285 -8.26 -3.86 -18.23
N LYS A 286 -8.23 -4.38 -19.46
CA LYS A 286 -9.42 -4.52 -20.31
C LYS A 286 -10.44 -5.47 -19.70
N GLU A 287 -10.01 -6.62 -19.21
CA GLU A 287 -10.87 -7.61 -18.53
C GLU A 287 -11.44 -7.08 -17.21
N ALA A 288 -10.71 -6.21 -16.52
CA ALA A 288 -11.21 -5.51 -15.34
C ALA A 288 -12.31 -4.48 -15.66
N GLY A 289 -12.46 -4.08 -16.93
CA GLY A 289 -13.50 -3.16 -17.39
C GLY A 289 -13.01 -1.76 -17.83
N ALA A 290 -11.71 -1.58 -18.10
CA ALA A 290 -11.19 -0.33 -18.67
C ALA A 290 -11.63 -0.18 -20.14
N ASN A 291 -12.13 1.01 -20.49
CA ASN A 291 -12.57 1.33 -21.86
C ASN A 291 -11.39 1.47 -22.83
N ALA A 292 -10.30 2.11 -22.38
CA ALA A 292 -9.06 2.18 -23.13
C ALA A 292 -7.85 2.11 -22.21
N VAL A 293 -6.77 1.54 -22.77
CA VAL A 293 -5.47 1.41 -22.08
C VAL A 293 -4.41 2.04 -22.96
N CYS A 294 -3.71 3.03 -22.43
CA CYS A 294 -2.62 3.73 -23.10
C CYS A 294 -1.27 3.09 -22.75
N LEU A 295 -0.45 2.86 -23.78
CA LEU A 295 0.91 2.33 -23.71
C LEU A 295 1.91 3.41 -24.14
N PRO A 296 2.31 4.33 -23.25
CA PRO A 296 3.09 5.51 -23.63
C PRO A 296 4.48 5.16 -24.16
N LEU A 297 5.12 4.09 -23.69
CA LEU A 297 6.45 3.69 -24.17
C LEU A 297 6.43 3.27 -25.65
N ILE A 298 5.37 2.60 -26.10
CA ILE A 298 5.22 2.25 -27.53
C ILE A 298 5.02 3.52 -28.37
N GLN A 299 4.22 4.45 -27.89
CA GLN A 299 3.99 5.72 -28.58
C GLN A 299 5.24 6.60 -28.57
N ALA A 300 5.95 6.66 -27.45
CA ALA A 300 7.23 7.37 -27.35
C ALA A 300 8.29 6.79 -28.28
N GLY A 301 8.39 5.45 -28.36
CA GLY A 301 9.31 4.78 -29.30
C GLY A 301 9.01 5.09 -30.76
N ARG A 302 7.72 5.09 -31.14
CA ARG A 302 7.29 5.52 -32.49
C ARG A 302 7.66 6.97 -32.75
N LYS A 303 7.38 7.85 -31.79
CA LYS A 303 7.70 9.28 -31.93
C LYS A 303 9.18 9.54 -32.04
N LEU A 304 10.00 8.82 -31.30
CA LEU A 304 11.46 8.89 -31.36
C LEU A 304 11.95 8.49 -32.79
N ALA A 305 11.39 7.41 -33.36
CA ALA A 305 11.71 6.98 -34.71
C ALA A 305 11.26 8.02 -35.77
N GLU A 306 10.06 8.60 -35.61
CA GLU A 306 9.56 9.68 -36.51
C GLU A 306 10.51 10.89 -36.50
N ILE A 307 10.95 11.32 -35.29
CA ILE A 307 11.89 12.44 -35.14
C ILE A 307 13.22 12.10 -35.84
N SER A 308 13.75 10.90 -35.66
CA SER A 308 15.03 10.50 -36.26
C SER A 308 15.00 10.48 -37.80
N ILE A 309 13.84 10.19 -38.39
CA ILE A 309 13.66 10.20 -39.85
C ILE A 309 13.39 11.62 -40.37
N SER A 310 12.70 12.45 -39.59
CA SER A 310 12.40 13.83 -39.99
C SER A 310 13.63 14.74 -39.95
N ASP A 311 14.62 14.47 -39.08
CA ASP A 311 15.89 15.19 -39.04
C ASP A 311 16.80 14.93 -40.26
N GLU A 312 16.56 13.84 -41.01
CA GLU A 312 17.22 13.60 -42.32
C GLU A 312 16.66 14.46 -43.46
N VAL A 313 15.43 15.01 -43.28
CA VAL A 313 14.73 15.75 -44.33
C VAL A 313 14.78 17.28 -44.13
N ASP A 314 14.94 17.77 -42.90
CA ASP A 314 14.94 19.20 -42.63
C ASP A 314 15.73 19.58 -41.37
N GLY A 315 16.98 19.98 -41.54
CA GLY A 315 17.87 20.40 -40.46
C GLY A 315 17.44 21.67 -39.68
N SER A 316 16.20 22.11 -39.82
CA SER A 316 15.65 23.31 -39.20
C SER A 316 14.53 23.06 -38.18
N MET A 317 14.08 21.80 -37.98
CA MET A 317 12.87 21.50 -37.19
C MET A 317 13.12 20.91 -35.79
N SER A 318 14.39 20.73 -35.40
CA SER A 318 14.74 20.06 -34.14
C SER A 318 14.60 20.89 -32.87
N LEU A 319 14.29 22.18 -32.93
CA LEU A 319 14.39 23.09 -31.77
C LEU A 319 13.06 23.61 -31.20
N ASN A 320 11.91 23.35 -31.84
CA ASN A 320 10.65 23.93 -31.38
C ASN A 320 9.79 23.06 -30.48
N PHE A 321 10.25 21.87 -30.09
CA PHE A 321 9.48 20.97 -29.20
C PHE A 321 9.85 21.08 -27.71
N GLU A 322 10.91 21.81 -27.39
CA GLU A 322 11.49 21.78 -26.05
C GLU A 322 11.04 22.87 -25.10
N MET A 323 10.42 23.94 -25.51
CA MET A 323 10.32 25.10 -24.65
C MET A 323 8.95 25.46 -24.10
N ASN A 324 7.88 24.81 -24.50
CA ASN A 324 6.54 25.18 -24.00
C ASN A 324 5.95 24.22 -22.94
N SER A 325 6.72 23.24 -22.44
CA SER A 325 6.24 22.32 -21.42
C SER A 325 6.96 22.39 -20.06
N PHE A 326 7.88 23.34 -19.88
CA PHE A 326 8.68 23.48 -18.66
C PHE A 326 8.81 24.91 -18.09
N GLU A 327 7.83 25.79 -18.32
CA GLU A 327 7.69 27.00 -17.51
C GLU A 327 6.55 26.91 -16.52
#